data_068f6f3e23c139d66ef20e1140c3d35a
#
_entry.id   068f6f3e23c139d66ef20e1140c3d35a
#
_cell.length_a   1.000
_cell.length_b   1.000
_cell.length_c   1.000
_cell.angle_alpha   90.00
_cell.angle_beta   90.00
_cell.angle_gamma   90.00
#
_symmetry.space_group_name_H-M   'P 1'
#
loop_
_entity.id
_entity.type
_entity.pdbx_description
1 polymer ?
#
loop_
_entity_poly.entity_id
_entity_poly.type
_entity_poly.pdbx_seq_one_letter_code
_entity_poly.pdbx_strand_id
1 'polypeptide(L)'
;MFNYNKDTKQNISVAAYFLAEKEIHFDNLCWMLAERQLYLQNNFQMVDQNSIKQRATKIYQTSPPYDVICWLISEIDFLLKMNVFKSNQKPHFILD
;
A
#
# COMPACT_ATOMS: atom_id res chain seq x y z
N MET A 1 -9.96 5.92 -7.92
CA MET A 1 -8.57 5.91 -8.37
C MET A 1 -8.01 7.30 -8.36
N PHE A 2 -6.74 7.44 -8.02
CA PHE A 2 -6.11 8.74 -7.90
C PHE A 2 -5.56 9.22 -9.22
N ASN A 3 -5.66 10.52 -9.45
CA ASN A 3 -5.04 11.13 -10.61
C ASN A 3 -3.71 11.71 -10.20
N TYR A 4 -2.65 11.10 -10.67
CA TYR A 4 -1.31 11.55 -10.36
C TYR A 4 -0.73 12.32 -11.52
N ASN A 5 0.09 13.30 -11.21
CA ASN A 5 0.88 13.91 -12.26
C ASN A 5 1.99 12.93 -12.66
N LYS A 6 2.71 13.30 -13.72
CA LYS A 6 3.71 12.41 -14.30
C LYS A 6 4.82 12.08 -13.30
N ASP A 7 5.27 13.07 -12.54
CA ASP A 7 6.37 12.87 -11.61
C ASP A 7 5.97 11.93 -10.47
N THR A 8 4.77 12.08 -9.96
CA THR A 8 4.28 11.21 -8.90
C THR A 8 4.19 9.77 -9.37
N LYS A 9 3.63 9.58 -10.56
CA LYS A 9 3.51 8.26 -11.14
C LYS A 9 4.87 7.61 -11.31
N GLN A 10 5.85 8.39 -11.76
CA GLN A 10 7.19 7.87 -11.94
C GLN A 10 7.84 7.49 -10.62
N ASN A 11 7.64 8.28 -9.59
CA ASN A 11 8.18 7.98 -8.26
C ASN A 11 7.61 6.67 -7.73
N ILE A 12 6.31 6.45 -7.91
CA ILE A 12 5.69 5.19 -7.48
C ILE A 12 6.25 4.03 -8.28
N SER A 13 6.41 4.22 -9.58
CA SER A 13 6.94 3.17 -10.46
C SER A 13 8.36 2.78 -10.07
N VAL A 14 9.19 3.76 -9.74
CA VAL A 14 10.57 3.49 -9.32
C VAL A 14 10.58 2.72 -8.00
N ALA A 15 9.74 3.13 -7.05
CA ALA A 15 9.64 2.43 -5.78
C ALA A 15 9.18 0.99 -5.98
N ALA A 16 8.21 0.79 -6.87
CA ALA A 16 7.71 -0.54 -7.17
C ALA A 16 8.78 -1.41 -7.80
N TYR A 17 9.61 -0.82 -8.66
CA TYR A 17 10.72 -1.54 -9.27
C TYR A 17 11.68 -2.05 -8.21
N PHE A 18 12.08 -1.18 -7.28
CA PHE A 18 12.99 -1.59 -6.23
C PHE A 18 12.37 -2.62 -5.29
N LEU A 19 11.08 -2.51 -5.05
CA LEU A 19 10.39 -3.52 -4.24
C LEU A 19 10.44 -4.88 -4.94
N ALA A 20 10.19 -4.89 -6.25
CA ALA A 20 10.24 -6.13 -7.02
C ALA A 20 11.63 -6.75 -7.04
N GLU A 21 12.66 -5.92 -7.02
CA GLU A 21 14.05 -6.39 -7.01
C GLU A 21 14.39 -7.17 -5.75
N LYS A 22 13.64 -6.97 -4.68
CA LYS A 22 13.86 -7.71 -3.44
C LYS A 22 13.38 -9.14 -3.51
N GLU A 23 12.63 -9.49 -4.56
CA GLU A 23 12.15 -10.86 -4.78
C GLU A 23 11.40 -11.44 -3.59
N ILE A 24 10.55 -10.62 -3.01
CA ILE A 24 9.74 -11.04 -1.88
C ILE A 24 8.72 -12.07 -2.35
N HIS A 25 8.49 -13.09 -1.55
CA HIS A 25 7.49 -14.11 -1.89
C HIS A 25 6.12 -13.47 -2.07
N PHE A 26 5.36 -14.02 -3.02
CA PHE A 26 4.06 -13.45 -3.36
C PHE A 26 3.11 -13.40 -2.17
N ASP A 27 3.09 -14.45 -1.35
CA ASP A 27 2.21 -14.46 -0.18
C ASP A 27 2.59 -13.36 0.81
N ASN A 28 3.87 -13.06 0.94
CA ASN A 28 4.32 -11.96 1.80
C ASN A 28 3.91 -10.61 1.21
N LEU A 29 3.95 -10.48 -0.10
CA LEU A 29 3.47 -9.25 -0.74
C LEU A 29 1.97 -9.07 -0.50
N CYS A 30 1.21 -10.16 -0.56
CA CYS A 30 -0.22 -10.09 -0.26
C CYS A 30 -0.46 -9.61 1.16
N TRP A 31 0.33 -10.10 2.11
CA TRP A 31 0.23 -9.64 3.48
C TRP A 31 0.57 -8.15 3.59
N MET A 32 1.64 -7.74 2.96
CA MET A 32 2.07 -6.34 2.98
C MET A 32 0.98 -5.42 2.43
N LEU A 33 0.39 -5.82 1.31
CA LEU A 33 -0.67 -5.01 0.72
C LEU A 33 -1.90 -4.98 1.63
N ALA A 34 -2.29 -6.12 2.17
CA ALA A 34 -3.44 -6.20 3.06
C ALA A 34 -3.25 -5.31 4.28
N GLU A 35 -2.07 -5.37 4.87
CA GLU A 35 -1.74 -4.58 6.04
C GLU A 35 -1.90 -3.09 5.76
N ARG A 36 -1.38 -2.64 4.63
CA ARG A 36 -1.44 -1.23 4.27
C ARG A 36 -2.85 -0.78 3.93
N GLN A 37 -3.60 -1.61 3.23
CA GLN A 37 -4.98 -1.29 2.90
C GLN A 37 -5.83 -1.13 4.15
N LEU A 38 -5.69 -2.06 5.08
CA LEU A 38 -6.47 -2.02 6.30
C LEU A 38 -6.04 -0.88 7.22
N TYR A 39 -4.77 -0.57 7.23
CA TYR A 39 -4.26 0.55 7.98
C TYR A 39 -4.91 1.86 7.50
N LEU A 40 -4.97 2.05 6.19
CA LEU A 40 -5.65 3.20 5.62
C LEU A 40 -7.12 3.23 6.00
N GLN A 41 -7.79 2.10 5.88
CA GLN A 41 -9.22 2.02 6.14
C GLN A 41 -9.55 2.19 7.61
N ASN A 42 -8.59 1.91 8.49
CA ASN A 42 -8.79 1.98 9.92
C ASN A 42 -8.22 3.27 10.51
N ASN A 43 -8.22 4.33 9.73
CA ASN A 43 -7.80 5.65 10.18
C ASN A 43 -6.39 5.64 10.75
N PHE A 44 -5.48 4.92 10.11
CA PHE A 44 -4.07 4.84 10.48
C PHE A 44 -3.84 4.24 11.84
N GLN A 45 -4.76 3.39 12.27
CA GLN A 45 -4.60 2.66 13.53
C GLN A 45 -4.28 1.21 13.23
N MET A 46 -3.60 0.58 14.17
CA MET A 46 -3.21 -0.81 14.01
C MET A 46 -4.42 -1.70 13.85
N VAL A 47 -4.24 -2.72 13.01
CA VAL A 47 -5.31 -3.68 12.71
C VAL A 47 -4.87 -5.03 13.22
N ASP A 48 -5.79 -5.82 13.72
CA ASP A 48 -5.46 -7.13 14.25
C ASP A 48 -5.01 -8.08 13.13
N GLN A 49 -4.23 -9.06 13.51
CA GLN A 49 -3.63 -9.96 12.54
C GLN A 49 -4.64 -10.83 11.80
N ASN A 50 -5.75 -11.16 12.45
CA ASN A 50 -6.79 -11.94 11.80
C ASN A 50 -7.39 -11.21 10.61
N SER A 51 -7.65 -9.92 10.77
CA SER A 51 -8.19 -9.12 9.68
C SER A 51 -7.20 -9.02 8.53
N ILE A 52 -5.94 -8.84 8.85
CA ILE A 52 -4.89 -8.79 7.82
C ILE A 52 -4.82 -10.11 7.08
N LYS A 53 -4.86 -11.21 7.82
CA LYS A 53 -4.79 -12.53 7.22
C LYS A 53 -5.94 -12.78 6.27
N GLN A 54 -7.15 -12.39 6.67
CA GLN A 54 -8.33 -12.57 5.83
C GLN A 54 -8.22 -11.75 4.54
N ARG A 55 -7.77 -10.52 4.65
CA ARG A 55 -7.60 -9.68 3.48
C ARG A 55 -6.50 -10.21 2.58
N ALA A 56 -5.38 -10.64 3.17
CA ALA A 56 -4.26 -11.19 2.40
C ALA A 56 -4.68 -12.44 1.65
N THR A 57 -5.50 -13.28 2.27
CA THR A 57 -6.00 -14.48 1.62
C THR A 57 -6.83 -14.12 0.39
N LYS A 58 -7.68 -13.12 0.51
CA LYS A 58 -8.48 -12.66 -0.63
C LYS A 58 -7.61 -12.14 -1.76
N ILE A 59 -6.60 -11.36 -1.42
CA ILE A 59 -5.67 -10.84 -2.43
C ILE A 59 -4.96 -11.99 -3.12
N TYR A 60 -4.50 -12.96 -2.35
CA TYR A 60 -3.82 -14.13 -2.88
C TYR A 60 -4.71 -14.88 -3.85
N GLN A 61 -5.99 -15.02 -3.51
CA GLN A 61 -6.95 -15.75 -4.34
C GLN A 61 -7.22 -15.04 -5.66
N THR A 62 -7.19 -13.71 -5.68
CA THR A 62 -7.36 -12.97 -6.93
C THR A 62 -6.11 -13.01 -7.79
N SER A 63 -4.99 -13.36 -7.19
CA SER A 63 -3.74 -13.59 -7.90
C SER A 63 -3.34 -12.43 -8.82
N PRO A 64 -3.21 -11.20 -8.29
CA PRO A 64 -2.77 -10.09 -9.14
C PRO A 64 -1.34 -10.33 -9.62
N PRO A 65 -0.96 -9.79 -10.78
CA PRO A 65 0.41 -9.92 -11.25
C PRO A 65 1.40 -9.34 -10.23
N TYR A 66 2.59 -9.90 -10.20
CA TYR A 66 3.62 -9.54 -9.23
C TYR A 66 3.95 -8.04 -9.31
N ASP A 67 4.11 -7.52 -10.50
CA ASP A 67 4.44 -6.11 -10.69
C ASP A 67 3.29 -5.20 -10.26
N VAL A 68 2.06 -5.65 -10.44
CA VAL A 68 0.89 -4.87 -10.03
C VAL A 68 0.84 -4.77 -8.50
N ILE A 69 1.06 -5.88 -7.80
CA ILE A 69 0.99 -5.84 -6.35
C ILE A 69 2.12 -4.99 -5.77
N CYS A 70 3.31 -5.03 -6.37
CA CYS A 70 4.40 -4.16 -5.96
C CYS A 70 4.04 -2.69 -6.18
N TRP A 71 3.37 -2.39 -7.28
CA TRP A 71 2.95 -1.02 -7.57
C TRP A 71 1.91 -0.53 -6.56
N LEU A 72 0.94 -1.38 -6.23
CA LEU A 72 -0.10 -1.01 -5.27
C LEU A 72 0.47 -0.74 -3.89
N ILE A 73 1.41 -1.58 -3.44
CA ILE A 73 2.07 -1.36 -2.16
C ILE A 73 2.80 -0.02 -2.17
N SER A 74 3.54 0.24 -3.23
CA SER A 74 4.32 1.48 -3.34
C SER A 74 3.42 2.70 -3.41
N GLU A 75 2.28 2.57 -4.08
CA GLU A 75 1.31 3.65 -4.16
C GLU A 75 0.80 4.04 -2.78
N ILE A 76 0.43 3.04 -1.99
CA ILE A 76 -0.08 3.33 -0.65
C ILE A 76 1.01 3.94 0.22
N ASP A 77 2.22 3.41 0.15
CA ASP A 77 3.33 3.97 0.91
C ASP A 77 3.58 5.43 0.53
N PHE A 78 3.48 5.74 -0.75
CA PHE A 78 3.63 7.12 -1.21
C PHE A 78 2.54 8.01 -0.63
N LEU A 79 1.30 7.53 -0.65
CA LEU A 79 0.18 8.29 -0.10
C LEU A 79 0.34 8.54 1.39
N LEU A 80 0.79 7.52 2.12
CA LEU A 80 1.02 7.66 3.55
C LEU A 80 2.06 8.72 3.84
N LYS A 81 3.14 8.72 3.09
CA LYS A 81 4.20 9.71 3.26
C LYS A 81 3.71 11.11 2.96
N MET A 82 2.98 11.27 1.87
CA MET A 82 2.49 12.57 1.49
C MET A 82 1.58 13.16 2.56
N ASN A 83 0.72 12.34 3.10
CA ASN A 83 -0.20 12.84 4.12
C ASN A 83 0.52 13.27 5.38
N VAL A 84 1.53 12.52 5.78
CA VAL A 84 2.32 12.89 6.95
C VAL A 84 2.99 14.23 6.72
N PHE A 85 3.59 14.42 5.54
CA PHE A 85 4.26 15.68 5.24
C PHE A 85 3.30 16.85 5.15
N LYS A 86 2.16 16.63 4.52
CA LYS A 86 1.22 17.72 4.30
C LYS A 86 0.60 18.21 5.57
N SER A 87 0.14 17.29 6.40
CA SER A 87 -0.61 17.69 7.58
C SER A 87 0.29 18.05 8.74
N ASN A 88 1.47 17.48 8.76
CA ASN A 88 2.38 17.67 9.89
C ASN A 88 1.75 17.22 11.20
N GLN A 89 0.67 16.49 11.10
CA GLN A 89 -0.07 15.98 12.24
C GLN A 89 -0.62 14.64 11.82
N LYS A 90 -1.94 14.55 11.77
CA LYS A 90 -2.52 13.37 11.20
C LYS A 90 -2.90 13.62 9.74
N PRO A 91 -2.90 12.56 8.95
CA PRO A 91 -3.23 12.67 7.54
C PRO A 91 -4.62 13.24 7.32
N HIS A 92 -4.77 13.99 6.25
CA HIS A 92 -6.02 14.66 5.97
C HIS A 92 -7.19 13.76 5.67
N PHE A 93 -6.93 12.63 5.04
CA PHE A 93 -8.03 11.75 4.70
C PHE A 93 -8.51 10.93 5.89
N ILE A 94 -7.90 11.11 7.02
CA ILE A 94 -8.43 10.61 8.27
C ILE A 94 -9.19 11.75 8.86
N LEU A 95 -10.43 11.69 8.83
CA LEU A 95 -11.18 12.78 9.41
C LEU A 95 -11.25 12.62 10.88
N ASP A 96 -10.97 13.64 11.55
CA ASP A 96 -10.96 13.57 13.00
C ASP A 96 -12.31 13.57 13.61
#